data_269b2dd604190f58778cda5172087343
#
_entry.id   269b2dd604190f58778cda5172087343
#
_cell.length_a   1.000
_cell.length_b   1.000
_cell.length_c   1.000
_cell.angle_alpha   90.00
_cell.angle_beta   90.00
_cell.angle_gamma   90.00
#
_symmetry.space_group_name_H-M   'P 1'
#
loop_
_entity.id
_entity.type
_entity.pdbx_description
1 polymer ?
#
loop_
_entity_poly.entity_id
_entity_poly.type
_entity_poly.pdbx_seq_one_letter_code
_entity_poly.pdbx_strand_id
1 'polypeptide(L)'
;MYRYDWYIVPEVYDESVKEDKIVKEFQKILNYLDNSYIKKLCNDIALGVIKNGAYYGYIVPSPSGLVLQELPIAYCRSYYNVGHMPAVEFNMRFFDEQFPNVDYRMRVLKMFPPEFAKGYVLYK
;
A
#
# COMPACT_ATOMS: atom_id res chain seq x y z
N MET A 1 15.38 -15.50 11.41
CA MET A 1 14.02 -15.01 11.08
C MET A 1 13.20 -16.14 10.49
N TYR A 2 12.03 -16.39 11.05
CA TYR A 2 11.13 -17.41 10.52
C TYR A 2 10.48 -16.90 9.23
N ARG A 3 10.61 -17.67 8.15
CA ARG A 3 9.88 -17.42 6.92
C ARG A 3 8.62 -18.27 6.92
N TYR A 4 7.47 -17.62 6.86
CA TYR A 4 6.22 -18.30 6.58
C TYR A 4 6.03 -18.32 5.06
N ASP A 5 5.89 -19.50 4.51
CA ASP A 5 5.49 -19.64 3.12
C ASP A 5 3.98 -19.86 3.07
N TRP A 6 3.34 -19.23 2.11
CA TRP A 6 1.90 -19.29 1.94
C TRP A 6 1.54 -19.24 0.45
N TYR A 7 0.39 -19.76 0.16
CA TYR A 7 -0.13 -19.75 -1.20
C TYR A 7 -1.64 -19.53 -1.18
N ILE A 8 -2.18 -19.08 -2.31
CA ILE A 8 -3.58 -18.77 -2.47
C ILE A 8 -4.23 -19.89 -3.27
N VAL A 9 -5.37 -20.38 -2.79
CA VAL A 9 -6.16 -21.39 -3.48
C VAL A 9 -7.55 -20.82 -3.78
N PRO A 10 -8.17 -21.19 -4.91
CA PRO A 10 -9.53 -20.75 -5.22
C PRO A 10 -10.53 -21.43 -4.30
N GLU A 11 -11.49 -20.66 -3.81
CA GLU A 11 -12.63 -21.17 -3.05
C GLU A 11 -13.89 -20.93 -3.87
N VAL A 12 -14.61 -22.00 -4.19
CA VAL A 12 -15.76 -21.94 -5.07
C VAL A 12 -17.03 -22.23 -4.29
N TYR A 13 -17.93 -21.25 -4.24
CA TYR A 13 -19.21 -21.36 -3.56
C TYR A 13 -20.35 -21.77 -4.50
N ASP A 14 -20.16 -21.63 -5.80
CA ASP A 14 -21.18 -21.93 -6.82
C ASP A 14 -20.70 -23.06 -7.72
N GLU A 15 -21.34 -24.23 -7.61
CA GLU A 15 -21.02 -25.42 -8.40
C GLU A 15 -21.37 -25.28 -9.88
N SER A 16 -22.19 -24.28 -10.24
CA SER A 16 -22.56 -24.03 -11.64
C SER A 16 -21.44 -23.42 -12.48
N VAL A 17 -20.37 -22.93 -11.84
CA VAL A 17 -19.23 -22.31 -12.52
C VAL A 17 -18.34 -23.38 -13.14
N LYS A 18 -18.02 -23.22 -14.42
CA LYS A 18 -17.15 -24.15 -15.14
C LYS A 18 -15.73 -24.10 -14.60
N GLU A 19 -15.10 -25.26 -14.46
CA GLU A 19 -13.73 -25.40 -13.96
C GLU A 19 -12.73 -24.58 -14.78
N ASP A 20 -12.85 -24.59 -16.11
CA ASP A 20 -11.96 -23.82 -17.00
C ASP A 20 -12.00 -22.32 -16.71
N LYS A 21 -13.17 -21.77 -16.41
CA LYS A 21 -13.33 -20.37 -16.07
C LYS A 21 -12.66 -20.04 -14.74
N ILE A 22 -12.79 -20.92 -13.76
CA ILE A 22 -12.14 -20.79 -12.44
C ILE A 22 -10.63 -20.75 -12.61
N VAL A 23 -10.07 -21.68 -13.39
CA VAL A 23 -8.62 -21.74 -13.62
C VAL A 23 -8.11 -20.46 -14.30
N LYS A 24 -8.82 -19.94 -15.30
CA LYS A 24 -8.43 -18.71 -16.00
C LYS A 24 -8.44 -17.50 -15.09
N GLU A 25 -9.49 -17.32 -14.30
CA GLU A 25 -9.61 -16.20 -13.36
C GLU A 25 -8.55 -16.29 -12.26
N PHE A 26 -8.32 -17.49 -11.74
CA PHE A 26 -7.31 -17.74 -10.72
C PHE A 26 -5.90 -17.44 -11.27
N GLN A 27 -5.62 -17.83 -12.50
CA GLN A 27 -4.33 -17.56 -13.12
C GLN A 27 -4.08 -16.06 -13.30
N LYS A 28 -5.10 -15.27 -13.66
CA LYS A 28 -4.99 -13.82 -13.75
C LYS A 28 -4.64 -13.20 -12.40
N ILE A 29 -5.30 -13.66 -11.33
CA ILE A 29 -5.05 -13.19 -9.97
C ILE A 29 -3.62 -13.54 -9.53
N LEU A 30 -3.16 -14.77 -9.80
CA LEU A 30 -1.80 -15.19 -9.48
C LEU A 30 -0.77 -14.34 -10.19
N ASN A 31 -0.96 -14.08 -11.49
CA ASN A 31 -0.05 -13.25 -12.27
C ASN A 31 0.00 -11.81 -11.72
N TYR A 32 -1.14 -11.26 -11.35
CA TYR A 32 -1.21 -9.93 -10.76
C TYR A 32 -0.45 -9.85 -9.43
N LEU A 33 -0.64 -10.86 -8.57
CA LEU A 33 0.04 -10.93 -7.28
C LEU A 33 1.54 -11.18 -7.45
N ASP A 34 1.95 -12.01 -8.39
CA ASP A 34 3.37 -12.26 -8.69
C ASP A 34 4.05 -10.99 -9.19
N ASN A 35 3.38 -10.23 -10.07
CA ASN A 35 3.90 -8.95 -10.55
C ASN A 35 3.96 -7.88 -9.45
N SER A 36 3.16 -8.04 -8.40
CA SER A 36 3.17 -7.15 -7.23
C SER A 36 4.22 -7.54 -6.20
N TYR A 37 4.89 -8.68 -6.34
CA TYR A 37 5.84 -9.21 -5.35
C TYR A 37 5.23 -9.25 -3.95
N ILE A 38 4.01 -9.78 -3.85
CA ILE A 38 3.18 -9.67 -2.63
C ILE A 38 3.85 -10.29 -1.40
N LYS A 39 4.57 -11.39 -1.56
CA LYS A 39 5.29 -12.03 -0.44
C LYS A 39 6.38 -11.13 0.09
N LYS A 40 7.12 -10.46 -0.80
CA LYS A 40 8.14 -9.50 -0.40
C LYS A 40 7.52 -8.30 0.30
N LEU A 41 6.42 -7.77 -0.22
CA LEU A 41 5.69 -6.66 0.41
C LEU A 41 5.25 -7.02 1.82
N CYS A 42 4.68 -8.21 2.02
CA CYS A 42 4.27 -8.67 3.34
C CYS A 42 5.45 -8.80 4.31
N ASN A 43 6.59 -9.30 3.85
CA ASN A 43 7.81 -9.40 4.65
C ASN A 43 8.34 -8.01 5.04
N ASP A 44 8.34 -7.07 4.10
CA ASP A 44 8.80 -5.69 4.35
C ASP A 44 7.90 -4.99 5.39
N ILE A 45 6.58 -5.19 5.29
CA ILE A 45 5.62 -4.67 6.26
C ILE A 45 5.88 -5.28 7.65
N ALA A 46 6.06 -6.58 7.73
CA ALA A 46 6.33 -7.28 8.99
C ALA A 46 7.63 -6.78 9.64
N LEU A 47 8.69 -6.60 8.86
CA LEU A 47 9.95 -6.05 9.35
C LEU A 47 9.78 -4.62 9.86
N GLY A 48 9.02 -3.79 9.15
CA GLY A 48 8.70 -2.43 9.57
C GLY A 48 7.97 -2.39 10.91
N VAL A 49 6.99 -3.27 11.10
CA VAL A 49 6.25 -3.39 12.37
C VAL A 49 7.18 -3.81 13.51
N ILE A 50 8.03 -4.80 13.29
CA ILE A 50 8.98 -5.27 14.31
C ILE A 50 9.97 -4.17 14.68
N LYS A 51 10.47 -3.42 13.70
CA LYS A 51 11.48 -2.39 13.90
C LYS A 51 10.92 -1.12 14.54
N ASN A 52 9.75 -0.67 14.12
CA ASN A 52 9.19 0.64 14.47
C ASN A 52 7.90 0.57 15.31
N GLY A 53 7.35 -0.61 15.54
CA GLY A 53 6.09 -0.80 16.25
C GLY A 53 4.83 -0.63 15.38
N ALA A 54 4.95 -0.05 14.20
CA ALA A 54 3.87 0.12 13.24
C ALA A 54 4.42 0.31 11.83
N TYR A 55 3.58 0.12 10.83
CA TYR A 55 3.91 0.38 9.44
C TYR A 55 2.77 1.15 8.79
N TYR A 56 3.11 2.25 8.14
CA TYR A 56 2.15 3.05 7.37
C TYR A 56 2.56 3.05 5.91
N GLY A 57 1.62 2.80 5.03
CA GLY A 57 1.88 2.75 3.60
C GLY A 57 0.67 3.20 2.79
N TYR A 58 0.92 3.61 1.56
CA TYR A 58 -0.11 3.95 0.59
C TYR A 58 -0.06 2.95 -0.56
N ILE A 59 -1.19 2.31 -0.82
CA ILE A 59 -1.30 1.33 -1.90
C ILE A 59 -1.63 2.07 -3.19
N VAL A 60 -0.78 1.90 -4.20
CA VAL A 60 -1.01 2.44 -5.53
C VAL A 60 -1.31 1.26 -6.46
N PRO A 61 -2.58 1.01 -6.80
CA PRO A 61 -2.93 -0.05 -7.72
C PRO A 61 -2.58 0.35 -9.16
N SER A 62 -2.08 -0.62 -9.94
CA SER A 62 -1.87 -0.46 -11.36
C SER A 62 -2.46 -1.66 -12.10
N PRO A 63 -2.68 -1.58 -13.43
CA PRO A 63 -3.19 -2.72 -14.20
C PRO A 63 -2.27 -3.95 -14.16
N SER A 64 -0.97 -3.75 -13.95
CA SER A 64 0.03 -4.83 -13.93
C SER A 64 0.38 -5.34 -12.55
N GLY A 65 0.07 -4.61 -11.48
CA GLY A 65 0.40 -5.01 -10.12
C GLY A 65 0.17 -3.91 -9.10
N LEU A 66 0.41 -4.22 -7.83
CA LEU A 66 0.32 -3.27 -6.72
C LEU A 66 1.69 -2.72 -6.39
N VAL A 67 1.73 -1.44 -6.08
CA VAL A 67 2.93 -0.78 -5.53
C VAL A 67 2.57 -0.24 -4.16
N LEU A 68 3.41 -0.51 -3.18
CA LEU A 68 3.25 0.00 -1.82
C LEU A 68 4.30 1.08 -1.59
N GLN A 69 3.83 2.29 -1.32
CA GLN A 69 4.69 3.40 -0.96
C GLN A 69 4.71 3.52 0.56
N GLU A 70 5.89 3.28 1.17
CA GLU A 70 6.07 3.44 2.60
C GLU A 70 5.98 4.92 2.98
N LEU A 71 5.23 5.19 4.06
CA LEU A 71 5.13 6.53 4.62
C LEU A 71 5.96 6.63 5.90
N PRO A 72 6.63 7.77 6.15
CA PRO A 72 7.45 7.95 7.34
C PRO A 72 6.58 7.95 8.59
N ILE A 73 6.88 7.03 9.52
CA ILE A 73 6.09 6.81 10.73
C ILE A 73 5.98 8.07 11.60
N ALA A 74 7.01 8.91 11.62
CA ALA A 74 7.03 10.13 12.41
C ALA A 74 5.95 11.14 12.01
N TYR A 75 5.41 11.03 10.80
CA TYR A 75 4.41 11.94 10.25
C TYR A 75 3.03 11.30 10.10
N CYS A 76 2.89 10.07 10.56
CA CYS A 76 1.63 9.32 10.48
C CYS A 76 1.05 9.09 11.86
N ARG A 77 -0.28 9.10 11.93
CA ARG A 77 -1.00 8.73 13.16
C ARG A 77 -2.35 8.14 12.83
N SER A 78 -2.87 7.34 13.74
CA SER A 78 -4.19 6.74 13.61
C SER A 78 -4.88 6.74 14.98
N TYR A 79 -5.83 7.67 15.19
CA TYR A 79 -6.54 7.84 16.46
C TYR A 79 -7.98 7.33 16.44
N TYR A 80 -8.54 7.08 15.26
CA TYR A 80 -9.93 6.70 15.11
C TYR A 80 -10.11 5.72 13.96
N ASN A 81 -11.24 5.05 13.94
CA ASN A 81 -11.60 4.11 12.89
C ASN A 81 -12.69 4.70 12.01
N VAL A 82 -12.65 4.35 10.72
CA VAL A 82 -13.75 4.57 9.79
C VAL A 82 -14.31 3.18 9.47
N GLY A 83 -15.52 2.89 9.97
CA GLY A 83 -16.06 1.55 9.96
C GLY A 83 -15.20 0.61 10.81
N HIS A 84 -14.69 -0.46 10.19
CA HIS A 84 -13.81 -1.43 10.84
C HIS A 84 -12.32 -1.21 10.58
N MET A 85 -11.98 -0.15 9.83
CA MET A 85 -10.59 0.13 9.46
C MET A 85 -10.06 1.36 10.19
N PRO A 86 -8.81 1.34 10.65
CA PRO A 86 -8.20 2.54 11.22
C PRO A 86 -8.02 3.60 10.14
N ALA A 87 -8.38 4.84 10.47
CA ALA A 87 -8.11 5.99 9.62
C ALA A 87 -6.70 6.48 9.89
N VAL A 88 -5.93 6.77 8.82
CA VAL A 88 -4.56 7.25 8.92
C VAL A 88 -4.51 8.73 8.52
N GLU A 89 -3.91 9.53 9.38
CA GLU A 89 -3.63 10.93 9.10
C GLU A 89 -2.14 11.09 8.78
N PHE A 90 -1.84 11.87 7.75
CA PHE A 90 -0.48 12.20 7.36
C PHE A 90 -0.21 13.68 7.57
N ASN A 91 0.88 14.00 8.26
CA ASN A 91 1.27 15.38 8.53
C ASN A 91 2.00 15.98 7.32
N MET A 92 1.36 16.94 6.67
CA MET A 92 1.90 17.59 5.47
C MET A 92 3.14 18.43 5.71
N ARG A 93 3.47 18.74 6.98
CA ARG A 93 4.76 19.39 7.33
C ARG A 93 5.96 18.58 6.87
N PHE A 94 5.78 17.29 6.63
CA PHE A 94 6.82 16.41 6.08
C PHE A 94 7.48 17.03 4.85
N PHE A 95 6.70 17.57 3.93
CA PHE A 95 7.22 18.13 2.69
C PHE A 95 8.05 19.38 2.92
N ASP A 96 7.62 20.24 3.84
CA ASP A 96 8.37 21.46 4.18
C ASP A 96 9.68 21.14 4.95
N GLU A 97 9.62 20.21 5.88
CA GLU A 97 10.76 19.87 6.76
C GLU A 97 11.83 19.06 6.03
N GLN A 98 11.40 18.09 5.20
CA GLN A 98 12.33 17.20 4.50
C GLN A 98 12.83 17.77 3.16
N PHE A 99 12.08 18.66 2.56
CA PHE A 99 12.39 19.24 1.26
C PHE A 99 12.33 20.78 1.33
N PRO A 100 13.35 21.45 1.90
CA PRO A 100 13.33 22.90 2.05
C PRO A 100 13.30 23.68 0.72
N ASN A 101 13.94 23.11 -0.31
CA ASN A 101 13.95 23.74 -1.64
C ASN A 101 12.55 23.61 -2.31
N VAL A 102 11.96 24.74 -2.65
CA VAL A 102 10.58 24.78 -3.19
C VAL A 102 10.45 24.01 -4.51
N ASP A 103 11.40 24.17 -5.43
CA ASP A 103 11.33 23.51 -6.74
C ASP A 103 11.47 21.98 -6.60
N TYR A 104 12.38 21.55 -5.75
CA TYR A 104 12.56 20.13 -5.45
C TYR A 104 11.34 19.54 -4.74
N ARG A 105 10.80 20.28 -3.77
CA ARG A 105 9.57 19.88 -3.05
C ARG A 105 8.39 19.67 -4.01
N MET A 106 8.21 20.56 -4.96
CA MET A 106 7.14 20.42 -5.95
C MET A 106 7.31 19.20 -6.85
N ARG A 107 8.55 18.88 -7.19
CA ARG A 107 8.85 17.64 -7.93
C ARG A 107 8.55 16.40 -7.10
N VAL A 108 8.90 16.40 -5.84
CA VAL A 108 8.61 15.29 -4.92
C VAL A 108 7.10 15.10 -4.75
N LEU A 109 6.34 16.18 -4.58
CA LEU A 109 4.88 16.12 -4.48
C LEU A 109 4.23 15.46 -5.70
N LYS A 110 4.78 15.68 -6.90
CA LYS A 110 4.29 15.03 -8.11
C LYS A 110 4.54 13.53 -8.15
N MET A 111 5.54 13.05 -7.40
CA MET A 111 5.84 11.63 -7.28
C MET A 111 4.91 10.91 -6.30
N PHE A 112 4.26 11.64 -5.41
CA PHE A 112 3.27 11.10 -4.49
C PHE A 112 1.89 11.01 -5.15
N PRO A 113 0.97 10.19 -4.60
CA PRO A 113 -0.41 10.16 -5.09
C PRO A 113 -1.08 11.55 -5.08
N PRO A 114 -2.04 11.81 -5.97
CA PRO A 114 -2.68 13.13 -6.09
C PRO A 114 -3.29 13.68 -4.80
N GLU A 115 -3.73 12.80 -3.91
CA GLU A 115 -4.32 13.16 -2.63
C GLU A 115 -3.33 13.92 -1.75
N PHE A 116 -2.05 13.60 -1.84
CA PHE A 116 -0.99 14.28 -1.07
C PHE A 116 -0.78 15.70 -1.57
N ALA A 117 -0.79 15.91 -2.88
CA ALA A 117 -0.68 17.26 -3.45
C ALA A 117 -1.87 18.14 -3.07
N LYS A 118 -3.08 17.60 -3.13
CA LYS A 118 -4.30 18.30 -2.71
C LYS A 118 -4.25 18.63 -1.22
N GLY A 119 -3.85 17.68 -0.39
CA GLY A 119 -3.70 17.87 1.05
C GLY A 119 -2.67 18.92 1.39
N TYR A 120 -1.56 18.96 0.67
CA TYR A 120 -0.53 19.98 0.88
C TYR A 120 -1.03 21.39 0.55
N VAL A 121 -1.78 21.55 -0.54
CA VAL A 121 -2.38 22.84 -0.91
C VAL A 121 -3.36 23.30 0.18
N LEU A 122 -4.18 22.41 0.70
CA LEU A 122 -5.12 22.75 1.79
C LEU A 122 -4.39 23.08 3.10
N TYR A 123 -3.27 22.44 3.37
CA TYR A 123 -2.43 22.72 4.54
C TYR A 123 -1.83 24.13 4.48
N LYS A 124 -1.43 24.56 3.29
CA LYS A 124 -0.93 25.92 3.07
C LYS A 124 -2.08 26.93 2.92
#